data_0bcbdabb640d4b73dd226e30570e6cc4
#
_entry.id   0bcbdabb640d4b73dd226e30570e6cc4
#
_cell.length_a   1.000
_cell.length_b   1.000
_cell.length_c   1.000
_cell.angle_alpha   90.00
_cell.angle_beta   90.00
_cell.angle_gamma   90.00
#
_symmetry.space_group_name_H-M   'P 1'
#
loop_
_entity.id
_entity.type
_entity.pdbx_description
1 polymer ?
#
loop_
_entity_poly.entity_id
_entity_poly.type
_entity_poly.pdbx_seq_one_letter_code
_entity_poly.pdbx_strand_id
1 'polypeptide(L)'
;MTRSAAAYRRPTVDGLILFVFLVAVALLGGSSRADTLSLVILRPLAALFLAVGVVRSFRRWKDYRMPIAFLLAGVLVVAAQLVPLPPSIWTSLPGREPLVEVMRVLNVPDVWRPLSMQPARTSNALFSLLVPAATLFLCIAAGPRGTRQAAYVLLALGGLGALLGVLQVIGPDSSPLYLYRNTGEGFANGLFANRNHHAAFIACLFPLIAIVAIEIGKDQHRGQAVQWMLSAFALFLIALLLMTGSRAGLLLGMIGMGGGMWLFSLGRAPRGSRPSGRFAAVRRWAPALLAVGALTLLIVLSVVAARAPSIARLFGDGMEGGRRLVVYPTVLRMVSIYFPFGSGFGTFAEVFQINEPDAILGPTYLNQAHNDWLQIVIEGGLAAAVAALAALAALVRLSMRMLFRPVTGRAAPLLGRAGLIVLVVIALASVVDYPARAPSIAALVVVALMWMLDAVGEREREGWQSDVNPPRSRQPVLG
;
A
#
# COMPACT_ATOMS: atom_id res chain seq x y z
N MET A 1 -1.11 -1.70 41.16
CA MET A 1 -0.57 -0.52 40.48
C MET A 1 0.64 -0.92 39.62
N THR A 2 0.84 -0.34 38.40
CA THR A 2 2.08 -0.37 37.57
C THR A 2 2.29 -1.49 36.57
N ARG A 3 1.31 -1.80 35.67
CA ARG A 3 1.65 -2.47 34.38
C ARG A 3 0.97 -1.85 33.13
N SER A 4 0.18 -0.80 33.28
CA SER A 4 -0.50 -0.10 32.17
C SER A 4 0.34 0.96 31.45
N ALA A 5 1.39 1.48 32.08
CA ALA A 5 2.26 2.54 31.52
C ALA A 5 3.29 2.03 30.47
N ALA A 6 3.33 0.72 30.20
CA ALA A 6 4.28 0.14 29.24
C ALA A 6 3.95 0.40 27.77
N ALA A 7 2.74 0.89 27.45
CA ALA A 7 2.30 1.14 26.07
C ALA A 7 2.96 2.36 25.41
N TYR A 8 3.38 3.35 26.22
CA TYR A 8 4.00 4.61 25.75
C TYR A 8 5.49 4.69 26.01
N ARG A 9 6.20 3.57 25.89
CA ARG A 9 7.68 3.65 25.96
C ARG A 9 8.20 4.41 24.73
N ARG A 10 9.19 5.30 24.97
CA ARG A 10 9.88 6.07 23.94
C ARG A 10 10.34 5.16 22.79
N PRO A 11 10.29 5.60 21.52
CA PRO A 11 10.79 4.83 20.40
C PRO A 11 12.29 4.53 20.59
N THR A 12 12.72 3.39 20.07
CA THR A 12 14.15 3.08 19.98
C THR A 12 14.81 3.92 18.89
N VAL A 13 16.13 4.02 18.88
CA VAL A 13 16.87 4.69 17.80
C VAL A 13 16.50 4.11 16.44
N ASP A 14 16.40 2.77 16.31
CA ASP A 14 15.99 2.12 15.06
C ASP A 14 14.55 2.46 14.68
N GLY A 15 13.65 2.56 15.66
CA GLY A 15 12.29 3.03 15.44
C GLY A 15 12.24 4.47 14.93
N LEU A 16 13.06 5.37 15.52
CA LEU A 16 13.15 6.76 15.06
C LEU A 16 13.69 6.86 13.62
N ILE A 17 14.73 6.07 13.28
CA ILE A 17 15.26 6.00 11.91
C ILE A 17 14.17 5.56 10.94
N LEU A 18 13.40 4.50 11.26
CA LEU A 18 12.26 4.06 10.46
C LEU A 18 11.23 5.18 10.29
N PHE A 19 10.88 5.92 11.37
CA PHE A 19 9.86 6.97 11.31
C PHE A 19 10.31 8.14 10.45
N VAL A 20 11.55 8.59 10.58
CA VAL A 20 12.13 9.64 9.73
C VAL A 20 12.07 9.23 8.26
N PHE A 21 12.42 7.98 7.97
CA PHE A 21 12.34 7.45 6.61
C PHE A 21 10.90 7.41 6.08
N LEU A 22 9.93 6.91 6.87
CA LEU A 22 8.52 6.90 6.47
C LEU A 22 7.95 8.29 6.21
N VAL A 23 8.35 9.29 7.02
CA VAL A 23 7.98 10.70 6.79
C VAL A 23 8.57 11.20 5.46
N ALA A 24 9.85 10.96 5.21
CA ALA A 24 10.50 11.37 3.97
C ALA A 24 9.83 10.71 2.74
N VAL A 25 9.52 9.40 2.84
CA VAL A 25 8.83 8.67 1.77
C VAL A 25 7.42 9.21 1.55
N ALA A 26 6.67 9.55 2.60
CA ALA A 26 5.32 10.10 2.46
C ALA A 26 5.33 11.48 1.78
N LEU A 27 6.31 12.33 2.09
CA LEU A 27 6.42 13.69 1.51
C LEU A 27 6.96 13.68 0.07
N LEU A 28 7.84 12.74 -0.27
CA LEU A 28 8.56 12.73 -1.56
C LEU A 28 8.09 11.61 -2.50
N GLY A 29 7.38 10.59 -2.00
CA GLY A 29 7.08 9.35 -2.71
C GLY A 29 5.62 9.16 -3.13
N GLY A 30 4.83 10.22 -3.23
CA GLY A 30 3.40 10.11 -3.60
C GLY A 30 3.12 9.99 -5.10
N SER A 31 4.15 10.03 -5.96
CA SER A 31 4.00 9.86 -7.40
C SER A 31 4.60 8.54 -7.88
N SER A 32 3.92 7.88 -8.82
CA SER A 32 4.38 6.68 -9.52
C SER A 32 5.15 6.97 -10.80
N ARG A 33 5.25 8.25 -11.20
CA ARG A 33 5.93 8.66 -12.44
C ARG A 33 7.45 8.64 -12.27
N ALA A 34 8.12 8.20 -13.34
CA ALA A 34 9.57 8.09 -13.39
C ALA A 34 10.30 9.45 -13.46
N ASP A 35 9.62 10.46 -13.99
CA ASP A 35 10.12 11.83 -14.26
C ASP A 35 9.84 12.83 -13.11
N THR A 36 9.43 12.34 -11.94
CA THR A 36 9.12 13.20 -10.79
C THR A 36 10.40 13.73 -10.14
N LEU A 37 10.53 15.05 -9.97
CA LEU A 37 11.70 15.70 -9.38
C LEU A 37 12.02 15.24 -7.96
N SER A 38 11.01 14.91 -7.17
CA SER A 38 11.22 14.41 -5.79
C SER A 38 12.03 13.10 -5.73
N LEU A 39 12.07 12.32 -6.83
CA LEU A 39 12.89 11.10 -6.90
C LEU A 39 14.40 11.38 -6.89
N VAL A 40 14.83 12.57 -7.33
CA VAL A 40 16.24 12.99 -7.27
C VAL A 40 16.74 13.03 -5.82
N ILE A 41 15.86 13.37 -4.88
CA ILE A 41 16.16 13.38 -3.45
C ILE A 41 15.83 12.04 -2.81
N LEU A 42 14.67 11.47 -3.14
CA LEU A 42 14.17 10.25 -2.48
C LEU A 42 15.07 9.04 -2.71
N ARG A 43 15.62 8.85 -3.92
CA ARG A 43 16.44 7.68 -4.24
C ARG A 43 17.79 7.64 -3.51
N PRO A 44 18.62 8.71 -3.54
CA PRO A 44 19.84 8.74 -2.72
C PRO A 44 19.54 8.57 -1.23
N LEU A 45 18.46 9.20 -0.75
CA LEU A 45 18.03 9.05 0.63
C LEU A 45 17.64 7.58 0.93
N ALA A 46 16.87 6.94 0.06
CA ALA A 46 16.50 5.53 0.22
C ALA A 46 17.72 4.61 0.18
N ALA A 47 18.72 4.88 -0.67
CA ALA A 47 19.97 4.12 -0.70
C ALA A 47 20.75 4.26 0.62
N LEU A 48 20.84 5.48 1.18
CA LEU A 48 21.48 5.71 2.47
C LEU A 48 20.74 4.95 3.60
N PHE A 49 19.42 5.07 3.66
CA PHE A 49 18.61 4.39 4.67
C PHE A 49 18.61 2.87 4.49
N LEU A 50 18.73 2.37 3.25
CA LEU A 50 18.94 0.95 2.97
C LEU A 50 20.26 0.47 3.56
N ALA A 51 21.36 1.18 3.33
CA ALA A 51 22.67 0.82 3.89
C ALA A 51 22.63 0.80 5.44
N VAL A 52 22.03 1.82 6.06
CA VAL A 52 21.82 1.86 7.51
C VAL A 52 20.95 0.67 7.97
N GLY A 53 19.84 0.41 7.28
CA GLY A 53 18.92 -0.68 7.61
C GLY A 53 19.60 -2.05 7.53
N VAL A 54 20.38 -2.31 6.47
CA VAL A 54 21.13 -3.55 6.27
C VAL A 54 22.11 -3.80 7.43
N VAL A 55 22.91 -2.80 7.80
CA VAL A 55 23.89 -2.92 8.90
C VAL A 55 23.18 -3.17 10.23
N ARG A 56 22.13 -2.40 10.54
CA ARG A 56 21.44 -2.49 11.85
C ARG A 56 20.55 -3.73 11.98
N SER A 57 20.09 -4.31 10.89
CA SER A 57 19.23 -5.51 10.87
C SER A 57 19.99 -6.82 10.83
N PHE A 58 21.31 -6.83 10.58
CA PHE A 58 22.13 -8.01 10.25
C PHE A 58 21.90 -9.22 11.20
N ARG A 59 21.79 -8.97 12.50
CA ARG A 59 21.59 -10.05 13.49
C ARG A 59 20.21 -10.72 13.42
N ARG A 60 19.23 -10.09 12.73
CA ARG A 60 17.84 -10.53 12.65
C ARG A 60 17.44 -11.12 11.29
N TRP A 61 18.32 -11.11 10.29
CA TRP A 61 17.99 -11.59 8.94
C TRP A 61 17.47 -13.01 8.88
N LYS A 62 17.95 -13.87 9.80
CA LYS A 62 17.52 -15.27 9.87
C LYS A 62 16.01 -15.44 10.10
N ASP A 63 15.40 -14.51 10.83
CA ASP A 63 13.97 -14.53 11.16
C ASP A 63 13.11 -14.04 9.99
N TYR A 64 13.71 -13.34 9.00
CA TYR A 64 13.03 -12.67 7.89
C TYR A 64 13.54 -13.12 6.51
N ARG A 65 14.01 -14.38 6.41
CA ARG A 65 14.57 -14.92 5.15
C ARG A 65 13.58 -14.86 4.00
N MET A 66 12.30 -15.13 4.26
CA MET A 66 11.28 -15.17 3.21
C MET A 66 11.04 -13.81 2.54
N PRO A 67 10.74 -12.72 3.26
CA PRO A 67 10.57 -11.42 2.61
C PRO A 67 11.87 -10.91 1.94
N ILE A 68 13.05 -11.19 2.52
CA ILE A 68 14.34 -10.87 1.90
C ILE A 68 14.50 -11.65 0.58
N ALA A 69 14.16 -12.95 0.55
CA ALA A 69 14.26 -13.76 -0.67
C ALA A 69 13.31 -13.26 -1.78
N PHE A 70 12.08 -12.84 -1.45
CA PHE A 70 11.17 -12.23 -2.43
C PHE A 70 11.67 -10.89 -2.95
N LEU A 71 12.24 -10.04 -2.08
CA LEU A 71 12.87 -8.81 -2.52
C LEU A 71 14.03 -9.08 -3.48
N LEU A 72 14.91 -10.00 -3.14
CA LEU A 72 16.05 -10.38 -3.99
C LEU A 72 15.60 -10.99 -5.31
N ALA A 73 14.57 -11.85 -5.30
CA ALA A 73 13.99 -12.40 -6.52
C ALA A 73 13.45 -11.27 -7.43
N GLY A 74 12.73 -10.29 -6.87
CA GLY A 74 12.27 -9.11 -7.62
C GLY A 74 13.43 -8.31 -8.23
N VAL A 75 14.47 -8.04 -7.44
CA VAL A 75 15.68 -7.35 -7.92
C VAL A 75 16.33 -8.14 -9.04
N LEU A 76 16.50 -9.46 -8.89
CA LEU A 76 17.12 -10.33 -9.89
C LEU A 76 16.31 -10.38 -11.20
N VAL A 77 14.99 -10.49 -11.13
CA VAL A 77 14.12 -10.49 -12.32
C VAL A 77 14.25 -9.19 -13.11
N VAL A 78 14.25 -8.04 -12.43
CA VAL A 78 14.41 -6.74 -13.10
C VAL A 78 15.84 -6.56 -13.63
N ALA A 79 16.86 -6.92 -12.85
CA ALA A 79 18.25 -6.79 -13.24
C ALA A 79 18.62 -7.69 -14.42
N ALA A 80 18.09 -8.92 -14.46
CA ALA A 80 18.30 -9.85 -15.58
C ALA A 80 17.82 -9.29 -16.93
N GLN A 81 16.78 -8.45 -16.90
CA GLN A 81 16.28 -7.78 -18.12
C GLN A 81 17.23 -6.70 -18.67
N LEU A 82 18.22 -6.29 -17.90
CA LEU A 82 19.25 -5.32 -18.31
C LEU A 82 20.53 -5.97 -18.86
N VAL A 83 20.64 -7.31 -18.78
CA VAL A 83 21.80 -8.02 -19.29
C VAL A 83 21.80 -7.98 -20.83
N PRO A 84 22.88 -7.49 -21.47
CA PRO A 84 22.97 -7.46 -22.92
C PRO A 84 22.95 -8.87 -23.49
N LEU A 85 22.13 -9.09 -24.52
CA LEU A 85 21.99 -10.33 -25.28
C LEU A 85 22.59 -10.15 -26.68
N PRO A 86 23.19 -11.19 -27.25
CA PRO A 86 23.68 -11.14 -28.64
C PRO A 86 22.50 -10.97 -29.62
N PRO A 87 22.75 -10.42 -30.82
CA PRO A 87 21.73 -10.20 -31.83
C PRO A 87 20.91 -11.46 -32.15
N SER A 88 21.53 -12.62 -32.24
CA SER A 88 20.85 -13.91 -32.52
C SER A 88 19.80 -14.29 -31.47
N ILE A 89 19.93 -13.79 -30.25
CA ILE A 89 18.95 -14.05 -29.14
C ILE A 89 17.90 -12.94 -29.08
N TRP A 90 18.32 -11.66 -28.94
CA TRP A 90 17.34 -10.62 -28.69
C TRP A 90 16.40 -10.38 -29.87
N THR A 91 16.86 -10.57 -31.14
CA THR A 91 16.02 -10.43 -32.36
C THR A 91 14.96 -11.51 -32.48
N SER A 92 15.19 -12.70 -31.89
CA SER A 92 14.24 -13.81 -31.90
C SER A 92 13.17 -13.73 -30.79
N LEU A 93 13.30 -12.76 -29.86
CA LEU A 93 12.31 -12.59 -28.77
C LEU A 93 11.00 -12.03 -29.32
N PRO A 94 9.84 -12.51 -28.81
CA PRO A 94 8.52 -12.01 -29.22
C PRO A 94 8.38 -10.50 -29.06
N GLY A 95 7.72 -9.83 -30.00
CA GLY A 95 7.42 -8.40 -29.96
C GLY A 95 8.65 -7.49 -30.17
N ARG A 96 9.73 -8.03 -30.75
CA ARG A 96 10.96 -7.24 -31.03
C ARG A 96 11.05 -6.74 -32.47
N GLU A 97 10.11 -7.12 -33.34
CA GLU A 97 10.05 -6.77 -34.76
C GLU A 97 10.24 -5.27 -35.01
N PRO A 98 9.56 -4.34 -34.24
CA PRO A 98 9.77 -2.91 -34.43
C PRO A 98 11.20 -2.44 -34.15
N LEU A 99 11.87 -3.04 -33.13
CA LEU A 99 13.26 -2.71 -32.81
C LEU A 99 14.23 -3.27 -33.86
N VAL A 100 13.97 -4.46 -34.38
CA VAL A 100 14.76 -5.06 -35.46
C VAL A 100 14.71 -4.15 -36.68
N GLU A 101 13.52 -3.67 -37.05
CA GLU A 101 13.37 -2.76 -38.19
C GLU A 101 14.13 -1.43 -37.99
N VAL A 102 14.04 -0.85 -36.78
CA VAL A 102 14.80 0.36 -36.43
C VAL A 102 16.32 0.11 -36.58
N MET A 103 16.85 -1.02 -36.09
CA MET A 103 18.28 -1.35 -36.22
C MET A 103 18.69 -1.56 -37.67
N ARG A 104 17.80 -2.16 -38.48
CA ARG A 104 18.00 -2.32 -39.91
C ARG A 104 18.10 -0.97 -40.63
N VAL A 105 17.16 -0.06 -40.36
CA VAL A 105 17.15 1.29 -40.95
C VAL A 105 18.40 2.10 -40.55
N LEU A 106 18.86 1.94 -39.29
CA LEU A 106 20.06 2.60 -38.78
C LEU A 106 21.36 1.94 -39.27
N ASN A 107 21.25 0.83 -39.99
CA ASN A 107 22.40 0.04 -40.49
C ASN A 107 23.36 -0.45 -39.37
N VAL A 108 22.79 -0.87 -38.24
CA VAL A 108 23.54 -1.40 -37.07
C VAL A 108 22.92 -2.73 -36.58
N PRO A 109 22.90 -3.79 -37.44
CA PRO A 109 22.15 -5.02 -37.11
C PRO A 109 22.81 -5.84 -35.98
N ASP A 110 24.15 -5.71 -35.80
CA ASP A 110 24.94 -6.55 -34.87
C ASP A 110 25.08 -5.97 -33.46
N VAL A 111 24.22 -5.04 -33.08
CA VAL A 111 24.25 -4.41 -31.75
C VAL A 111 23.70 -5.36 -30.69
N TRP A 112 24.47 -5.58 -29.62
CA TRP A 112 23.99 -6.25 -28.41
C TRP A 112 22.97 -5.39 -27.69
N ARG A 113 21.83 -5.96 -27.35
CA ARG A 113 20.76 -5.27 -26.65
C ARG A 113 20.23 -6.11 -25.50
N PRO A 114 19.82 -5.47 -24.37
CA PRO A 114 19.20 -6.21 -23.28
C PRO A 114 17.80 -6.71 -23.67
N LEU A 115 17.26 -7.63 -22.86
CA LEU A 115 15.89 -8.10 -23.00
C LEU A 115 14.89 -6.93 -22.98
N SER A 116 15.14 -5.95 -22.13
CA SER A 116 14.30 -4.75 -22.03
C SER A 116 14.28 -3.95 -23.34
N MET A 117 13.08 -3.63 -23.83
CA MET A 117 12.88 -2.77 -24.99
C MET A 117 13.32 -1.31 -24.74
N GLN A 118 13.28 -0.88 -23.47
CA GLN A 118 13.73 0.45 -23.05
C GLN A 118 14.57 0.35 -21.77
N PRO A 119 15.89 0.11 -21.87
CA PRO A 119 16.76 -0.16 -20.72
C PRO A 119 16.78 0.96 -19.66
N ALA A 120 16.68 2.22 -20.08
CA ALA A 120 16.62 3.35 -19.17
C ALA A 120 15.39 3.27 -18.24
N ARG A 121 14.23 2.83 -18.76
CA ARG A 121 13.01 2.63 -17.98
C ARG A 121 13.15 1.46 -17.01
N THR A 122 13.77 0.37 -17.45
CA THR A 122 14.01 -0.80 -16.58
C THR A 122 15.02 -0.49 -15.48
N SER A 123 16.06 0.28 -15.76
CA SER A 123 16.97 0.81 -14.72
C SER A 123 16.21 1.68 -13.72
N ASN A 124 15.30 2.53 -14.20
CA ASN A 124 14.45 3.32 -13.32
C ASN A 124 13.54 2.45 -12.45
N ALA A 125 12.97 1.37 -12.99
CA ALA A 125 12.18 0.39 -12.24
C ALA A 125 13.04 -0.34 -11.19
N LEU A 126 14.29 -0.69 -11.51
CA LEU A 126 15.22 -1.28 -10.55
C LEU A 126 15.51 -0.32 -9.38
N PHE A 127 15.78 0.95 -9.65
CA PHE A 127 15.98 1.95 -8.60
C PHE A 127 14.72 2.23 -7.76
N SER A 128 13.53 1.99 -8.29
CA SER A 128 12.29 2.12 -7.51
C SER A 128 12.19 1.11 -6.36
N LEU A 129 12.91 -0.03 -6.44
CA LEU A 129 12.98 -1.03 -5.40
C LEU A 129 13.79 -0.59 -4.16
N LEU A 130 14.55 0.52 -4.23
CA LEU A 130 15.29 1.06 -3.08
C LEU A 130 14.38 1.40 -1.90
N VAL A 131 13.21 1.98 -2.15
CA VAL A 131 12.27 2.37 -1.08
C VAL A 131 11.70 1.16 -0.35
N PRO A 132 11.08 0.16 -1.02
CA PRO A 132 10.60 -1.03 -0.32
C PRO A 132 11.74 -1.83 0.32
N ALA A 133 12.94 -1.87 -0.29
CA ALA A 133 14.11 -2.50 0.32
C ALA A 133 14.54 -1.80 1.61
N ALA A 134 14.71 -0.47 1.59
CA ALA A 134 15.04 0.31 2.77
C ALA A 134 13.97 0.13 3.87
N THR A 135 12.69 0.21 3.50
CA THR A 135 11.58 -0.01 4.44
C THR A 135 11.69 -1.38 5.11
N LEU A 136 11.94 -2.45 4.33
CA LEU A 136 12.06 -3.81 4.86
C LEU A 136 13.18 -3.92 5.88
N PHE A 137 14.40 -3.50 5.53
CA PHE A 137 15.54 -3.63 6.43
C PHE A 137 15.44 -2.71 7.67
N LEU A 138 14.85 -1.52 7.54
CA LEU A 138 14.56 -0.65 8.67
C LEU A 138 13.49 -1.24 9.59
N CYS A 139 12.45 -1.87 9.06
CA CYS A 139 11.46 -2.59 9.87
C CYS A 139 12.09 -3.76 10.62
N ILE A 140 12.97 -4.55 9.98
CA ILE A 140 13.72 -5.64 10.62
C ILE A 140 14.59 -5.09 11.76
N ALA A 141 15.30 -3.97 11.53
CA ALA A 141 16.12 -3.31 12.55
C ALA A 141 15.27 -2.80 13.73
N ALA A 142 14.16 -2.11 13.46
CA ALA A 142 13.26 -1.56 14.45
C ALA A 142 12.54 -2.66 15.27
N GLY A 143 12.33 -3.83 14.67
CA GLY A 143 11.65 -4.99 15.25
C GLY A 143 10.17 -4.76 15.53
N PRO A 144 9.48 -5.77 16.14
CA PRO A 144 8.01 -5.75 16.30
C PRO A 144 7.47 -4.53 17.05
N ARG A 145 8.26 -3.94 17.93
CA ARG A 145 7.86 -2.73 18.66
C ARG A 145 7.90 -1.49 17.76
N GLY A 146 8.98 -1.32 16.98
CA GLY A 146 9.10 -0.16 16.08
C GLY A 146 8.10 -0.24 14.94
N THR A 147 7.89 -1.42 14.33
CA THR A 147 6.88 -1.64 13.28
C THR A 147 5.47 -1.35 13.79
N ARG A 148 5.13 -1.77 15.04
CA ARG A 148 3.85 -1.42 15.67
C ARG A 148 3.69 0.08 15.87
N GLN A 149 4.75 0.79 16.31
CA GLN A 149 4.70 2.24 16.47
C GLN A 149 4.59 2.98 15.13
N ALA A 150 5.06 2.40 14.02
CA ALA A 150 4.89 2.95 12.67
C ALA A 150 3.40 3.13 12.29
N ALA A 151 2.47 2.37 12.88
CA ALA A 151 1.03 2.56 12.66
C ALA A 151 0.56 3.96 13.08
N TYR A 152 1.11 4.50 14.18
CA TYR A 152 0.79 5.87 14.63
C TYR A 152 1.36 6.93 13.69
N VAL A 153 2.57 6.69 13.16
CA VAL A 153 3.21 7.59 12.18
C VAL A 153 2.41 7.61 10.89
N LEU A 154 1.99 6.45 10.39
CA LEU A 154 1.17 6.34 9.18
C LEU A 154 -0.20 6.99 9.37
N LEU A 155 -0.80 6.86 10.56
CA LEU A 155 -2.07 7.52 10.87
C LEU A 155 -1.93 9.05 10.92
N ALA A 156 -0.83 9.56 11.50
CA ALA A 156 -0.54 11.00 11.51
C ALA A 156 -0.27 11.55 10.10
N LEU A 157 0.49 10.81 9.28
CA LEU A 157 0.72 11.15 7.87
C LEU A 157 -0.59 11.10 7.05
N GLY A 158 -1.47 10.15 7.38
CA GLY A 158 -2.81 10.09 6.82
C GLY A 158 -3.65 11.32 7.19
N GLY A 159 -3.58 11.78 8.42
CA GLY A 159 -4.21 13.02 8.87
C GLY A 159 -3.68 14.26 8.15
N LEU A 160 -2.36 14.34 7.99
CA LEU A 160 -1.72 15.40 7.20
C LEU A 160 -2.19 15.38 5.73
N GLY A 161 -2.16 14.20 5.10
CA GLY A 161 -2.63 14.02 3.72
C GLY A 161 -4.11 14.34 3.56
N ALA A 162 -4.92 14.00 4.55
CA ALA A 162 -6.35 14.30 4.60
C ALA A 162 -6.61 15.82 4.67
N LEU A 163 -5.90 16.51 5.57
CA LEU A 163 -5.99 17.97 5.70
C LEU A 163 -5.55 18.66 4.40
N LEU A 164 -4.41 18.24 3.85
CA LEU A 164 -3.92 18.77 2.57
C LEU A 164 -4.93 18.54 1.45
N GLY A 165 -5.54 17.36 1.37
CA GLY A 165 -6.58 17.05 0.39
C GLY A 165 -7.79 17.98 0.47
N VAL A 166 -8.25 18.33 1.67
CA VAL A 166 -9.32 19.32 1.86
C VAL A 166 -8.88 20.69 1.37
N LEU A 167 -7.68 21.15 1.76
CA LEU A 167 -7.15 22.44 1.33
C LEU A 167 -6.95 22.53 -0.19
N GLN A 168 -6.59 21.43 -0.84
CA GLN A 168 -6.51 21.34 -2.31
C GLN A 168 -7.86 21.55 -2.99
N VAL A 169 -8.94 21.01 -2.43
CA VAL A 169 -10.29 21.14 -3.02
C VAL A 169 -10.90 22.52 -2.76
N ILE A 170 -10.64 23.13 -1.61
CA ILE A 170 -11.15 24.47 -1.26
C ILE A 170 -10.36 25.57 -2.02
N GLY A 171 -9.07 25.34 -2.27
CA GLY A 171 -8.19 26.26 -2.96
C GLY A 171 -8.45 26.32 -4.47
N PRO A 172 -7.76 27.23 -5.19
CA PRO A 172 -7.80 27.28 -6.66
C PRO A 172 -7.16 26.01 -7.26
N ASP A 173 -7.58 25.65 -8.47
CA ASP A 173 -7.08 24.46 -9.16
C ASP A 173 -5.56 24.52 -9.41
N SER A 174 -4.98 25.72 -9.61
CA SER A 174 -3.54 25.97 -9.75
C SER A 174 -2.81 26.15 -8.40
N SER A 175 -3.38 25.65 -7.29
CA SER A 175 -2.82 25.83 -5.97
C SER A 175 -1.43 25.16 -5.83
N PRO A 176 -0.43 25.82 -5.19
CA PRO A 176 0.86 25.23 -4.86
C PRO A 176 0.76 24.06 -3.86
N LEU A 177 -0.42 23.81 -3.29
CA LEU A 177 -0.70 22.68 -2.43
C LEU A 177 -0.74 21.36 -3.21
N TYR A 178 -0.84 21.37 -4.54
CA TYR A 178 -0.63 20.21 -5.37
C TYR A 178 0.87 19.94 -5.51
N LEU A 179 1.37 18.92 -4.80
CA LEU A 179 2.81 18.66 -4.64
C LEU A 179 3.51 18.18 -5.93
N TYR A 180 2.74 17.80 -6.95
CA TYR A 180 3.25 17.22 -8.18
C TYR A 180 2.73 17.98 -9.40
N ARG A 181 3.62 18.24 -10.36
CA ARG A 181 3.27 18.96 -11.60
C ARG A 181 2.17 18.25 -12.41
N ASN A 182 2.26 16.91 -12.49
CA ASN A 182 1.27 16.09 -13.18
C ASN A 182 0.33 15.48 -12.14
N THR A 183 -0.77 16.15 -11.87
CA THR A 183 -1.76 15.75 -10.88
C THR A 183 -3.18 16.05 -11.38
N GLY A 184 -4.18 15.45 -10.77
CA GLY A 184 -5.58 15.80 -11.00
C GLY A 184 -5.97 17.01 -10.17
N GLU A 185 -5.97 18.18 -10.77
CA GLU A 185 -6.40 19.43 -10.11
C GLU A 185 -7.90 19.39 -9.82
N GLY A 186 -8.34 20.10 -8.78
CA GLY A 186 -9.74 20.12 -8.31
C GLY A 186 -10.19 18.90 -7.51
N PHE A 187 -9.30 17.95 -7.22
CA PHE A 187 -9.58 16.77 -6.39
C PHE A 187 -8.70 16.71 -5.14
N ALA A 188 -9.18 15.95 -4.13
CA ALA A 188 -8.41 15.70 -2.91
C ALA A 188 -7.31 14.65 -3.17
N ASN A 189 -6.15 15.09 -3.61
CA ASN A 189 -5.00 14.23 -3.88
C ASN A 189 -4.12 14.01 -2.64
N GLY A 190 -4.21 14.87 -1.63
CA GLY A 190 -3.39 14.82 -0.43
C GLY A 190 -1.90 14.84 -0.74
N LEU A 191 -1.16 13.85 -0.21
CA LEU A 191 0.28 13.70 -0.46
C LEU A 191 0.59 12.97 -1.79
N PHE A 192 -0.42 12.66 -2.62
CA PHE A 192 -0.25 11.88 -3.84
C PHE A 192 -0.46 12.71 -5.11
N ALA A 193 0.15 12.26 -6.21
CA ALA A 193 -0.10 12.80 -7.53
C ALA A 193 -1.43 12.31 -8.13
N ASN A 194 -1.95 11.18 -7.64
CA ASN A 194 -3.14 10.51 -8.14
C ASN A 194 -4.20 10.38 -7.02
N ARG A 195 -5.40 10.90 -7.29
CA ARG A 195 -6.55 10.82 -6.37
C ARG A 195 -6.94 9.40 -5.98
N ASN A 196 -6.78 8.42 -6.90
CA ASN A 196 -7.07 7.02 -6.61
C ASN A 196 -6.07 6.42 -5.62
N HIS A 197 -4.78 6.81 -5.71
CA HIS A 197 -3.75 6.41 -4.76
C HIS A 197 -4.03 7.01 -3.37
N HIS A 198 -4.45 8.28 -3.30
CA HIS A 198 -4.87 8.90 -2.05
C HIS A 198 -6.08 8.18 -1.45
N ALA A 199 -7.10 7.88 -2.27
CA ALA A 199 -8.28 7.14 -1.82
C ALA A 199 -7.94 5.73 -1.31
N ALA A 200 -7.05 4.99 -1.99
CA ALA A 200 -6.57 3.70 -1.53
C ALA A 200 -5.79 3.80 -0.21
N PHE A 201 -4.97 4.85 -0.05
CA PHE A 201 -4.27 5.11 1.20
C PHE A 201 -5.24 5.44 2.35
N ILE A 202 -6.25 6.29 2.12
CA ILE A 202 -7.32 6.58 3.09
C ILE A 202 -8.03 5.29 3.52
N ALA A 203 -8.37 4.41 2.58
CA ALA A 203 -9.02 3.13 2.87
C ALA A 203 -8.17 2.26 3.84
N CYS A 204 -6.84 2.33 3.72
CA CYS A 204 -5.91 1.64 4.60
C CYS A 204 -5.83 2.24 6.03
N LEU A 205 -6.30 3.47 6.24
CA LEU A 205 -6.28 4.09 7.57
C LEU A 205 -7.38 3.55 8.50
N PHE A 206 -8.52 3.09 7.99
CA PHE A 206 -9.62 2.59 8.83
C PHE A 206 -9.23 1.42 9.75
N PRO A 207 -8.53 0.36 9.28
CA PRO A 207 -8.04 -0.68 10.17
C PRO A 207 -7.01 -0.15 11.19
N LEU A 208 -6.21 0.86 10.85
CA LEU A 208 -5.25 1.47 11.78
C LEU A 208 -5.96 2.28 12.87
N ILE A 209 -7.00 3.03 12.52
CA ILE A 209 -7.86 3.73 13.47
C ILE A 209 -8.44 2.74 14.49
N ALA A 210 -8.95 1.59 14.02
CA ALA A 210 -9.49 0.55 14.88
C ALA A 210 -8.44 0.01 15.88
N ILE A 211 -7.22 -0.25 15.43
CA ILE A 211 -6.11 -0.71 16.29
C ILE A 211 -5.79 0.32 17.37
N VAL A 212 -5.62 1.58 16.98
CA VAL A 212 -5.30 2.67 17.93
C VAL A 212 -6.45 2.86 18.92
N ALA A 213 -7.71 2.80 18.47
CA ALA A 213 -8.88 2.89 19.34
C ALA A 213 -8.96 1.76 20.36
N ILE A 214 -8.59 0.53 19.99
CA ILE A 214 -8.53 -0.63 20.89
C ILE A 214 -7.40 -0.47 21.91
N GLU A 215 -6.23 0.01 21.47
CA GLU A 215 -5.08 0.16 22.35
C GLU A 215 -5.28 1.24 23.42
N ILE A 216 -5.78 2.40 23.01
CA ILE A 216 -6.02 3.55 23.91
C ILE A 216 -7.27 3.34 24.75
N GLY A 217 -8.29 2.66 24.24
CA GLY A 217 -9.54 2.39 24.95
C GLY A 217 -9.38 1.53 26.21
N LYS A 218 -8.18 1.02 26.49
CA LYS A 218 -7.83 0.31 27.74
C LYS A 218 -7.59 1.27 28.92
N ASP A 219 -7.38 2.55 28.65
CA ASP A 219 -7.23 3.60 29.67
C ASP A 219 -8.61 4.14 30.04
N GLN A 220 -9.03 3.96 31.31
CA GLN A 220 -10.37 4.33 31.78
C GLN A 220 -10.63 5.84 31.74
N HIS A 221 -9.61 6.69 31.89
CA HIS A 221 -9.77 8.14 32.00
C HIS A 221 -9.67 8.89 30.66
N ARG A 222 -8.78 8.46 29.77
CA ARG A 222 -8.53 9.13 28.47
C ARG A 222 -9.13 8.39 27.28
N GLY A 223 -9.44 7.09 27.45
CA GLY A 223 -9.85 6.21 26.37
C GLY A 223 -11.12 6.64 25.64
N GLN A 224 -12.09 7.21 26.37
CA GLN A 224 -13.36 7.62 25.78
C GLN A 224 -13.21 8.85 24.87
N ALA A 225 -12.50 9.88 25.32
CA ALA A 225 -12.29 11.10 24.52
C ALA A 225 -11.51 10.79 23.24
N VAL A 226 -10.45 9.96 23.34
CA VAL A 226 -9.66 9.56 22.16
C VAL A 226 -10.47 8.68 21.21
N GLN A 227 -11.34 7.79 21.73
CA GLN A 227 -12.23 7.01 20.86
C GLN A 227 -13.21 7.92 20.09
N TRP A 228 -13.73 8.99 20.71
CA TRP A 228 -14.54 9.99 20.03
C TRP A 228 -13.77 10.72 18.94
N MET A 229 -12.54 11.16 19.23
CA MET A 229 -11.66 11.81 18.24
C MET A 229 -11.37 10.89 17.05
N LEU A 230 -11.06 9.62 17.30
CA LEU A 230 -10.81 8.65 16.24
C LEU A 230 -12.05 8.31 15.42
N SER A 231 -13.24 8.29 16.06
CA SER A 231 -14.51 8.13 15.35
C SER A 231 -14.82 9.33 14.47
N ALA A 232 -14.62 10.55 14.99
CA ALA A 232 -14.75 11.78 14.21
C ALA A 232 -13.77 11.80 13.04
N PHE A 233 -12.53 11.38 13.26
CA PHE A 233 -11.53 11.28 12.20
C PHE A 233 -11.91 10.24 11.13
N ALA A 234 -12.43 9.07 11.53
CA ALA A 234 -12.91 8.06 10.58
C ALA A 234 -14.02 8.60 9.67
N LEU A 235 -14.93 9.39 10.22
CA LEU A 235 -16.03 9.99 9.48
C LEU A 235 -15.58 11.15 8.59
N PHE A 236 -14.62 11.93 9.04
CA PHE A 236 -13.93 12.92 8.20
C PHE A 236 -13.27 12.24 6.98
N LEU A 237 -12.65 11.07 7.16
CA LEU A 237 -12.06 10.31 6.05
C LEU A 237 -13.13 9.79 5.06
N ILE A 238 -14.34 9.48 5.50
CA ILE A 238 -15.45 9.09 4.60
C ILE A 238 -15.83 10.28 3.70
N ALA A 239 -16.00 11.48 4.30
CA ALA A 239 -16.27 12.69 3.52
C ALA A 239 -15.13 12.97 2.50
N LEU A 240 -13.89 12.81 2.93
CA LEU A 240 -12.73 13.01 2.07
C LEU A 240 -12.67 12.00 0.91
N LEU A 241 -13.06 10.74 1.12
CA LEU A 241 -13.16 9.75 0.05
C LEU A 241 -14.11 10.20 -1.07
N LEU A 242 -15.24 10.82 -0.71
CA LEU A 242 -16.16 11.42 -1.69
C LEU A 242 -15.49 12.57 -2.45
N MET A 243 -14.70 13.41 -1.76
CA MET A 243 -13.98 14.53 -2.37
C MET A 243 -12.86 14.09 -3.32
N THR A 244 -12.35 12.85 -3.18
CA THR A 244 -11.39 12.30 -4.17
C THR A 244 -12.04 12.05 -5.53
N GLY A 245 -13.37 11.92 -5.61
CA GLY A 245 -14.08 11.55 -6.85
C GLY A 245 -13.68 10.18 -7.40
N SER A 246 -13.10 9.29 -6.57
CA SER A 246 -12.65 7.95 -6.97
C SER A 246 -13.73 6.90 -6.70
N ARG A 247 -14.35 6.35 -7.75
CA ARG A 247 -15.33 5.24 -7.63
C ARG A 247 -14.68 4.01 -6.96
N ALA A 248 -13.49 3.62 -7.43
CA ALA A 248 -12.74 2.52 -6.84
C ALA A 248 -12.37 2.81 -5.37
N GLY A 249 -11.96 4.06 -5.07
CA GLY A 249 -11.66 4.49 -3.73
C GLY A 249 -12.83 4.36 -2.75
N LEU A 250 -14.06 4.63 -3.19
CA LEU A 250 -15.26 4.42 -2.35
C LEU A 250 -15.47 2.95 -1.99
N LEU A 251 -15.33 2.04 -2.97
CA LEU A 251 -15.43 0.59 -2.74
C LEU A 251 -14.33 0.10 -1.79
N LEU A 252 -13.09 0.55 -2.02
CA LEU A 252 -11.96 0.24 -1.14
C LEU A 252 -12.16 0.80 0.28
N GLY A 253 -12.71 2.01 0.39
CA GLY A 253 -13.09 2.63 1.66
C GLY A 253 -14.10 1.80 2.45
N MET A 254 -15.13 1.23 1.78
CA MET A 254 -16.09 0.32 2.41
C MET A 254 -15.40 -0.95 2.93
N ILE A 255 -14.46 -1.53 2.18
CA ILE A 255 -13.69 -2.70 2.59
C ILE A 255 -12.80 -2.35 3.81
N GLY A 256 -12.07 -1.23 3.76
CA GLY A 256 -11.23 -0.76 4.86
C GLY A 256 -12.05 -0.50 6.13
N MET A 257 -13.19 0.17 6.00
CA MET A 257 -14.10 0.47 7.10
C MET A 257 -14.71 -0.81 7.69
N GLY A 258 -15.24 -1.71 6.86
CA GLY A 258 -15.77 -3.02 7.30
C GLY A 258 -14.71 -3.84 8.02
N GLY A 259 -13.48 -3.87 7.49
CA GLY A 259 -12.33 -4.50 8.14
C GLY A 259 -11.95 -3.84 9.48
N GLY A 260 -11.97 -2.51 9.55
CA GLY A 260 -11.76 -1.76 10.80
C GLY A 260 -12.83 -2.06 11.87
N MET A 261 -14.10 -2.08 11.47
CA MET A 261 -15.21 -2.44 12.35
C MET A 261 -15.10 -3.89 12.85
N TRP A 262 -14.74 -4.82 11.97
CA TRP A 262 -14.48 -6.21 12.34
C TRP A 262 -13.34 -6.32 13.37
N LEU A 263 -12.21 -5.64 13.17
CA LEU A 263 -11.11 -5.61 14.13
C LEU A 263 -11.54 -5.02 15.47
N PHE A 264 -12.29 -3.94 15.45
CA PHE A 264 -12.78 -3.28 16.64
C PHE A 264 -13.70 -4.19 17.46
N SER A 265 -14.57 -4.96 16.78
CA SER A 265 -15.44 -5.95 17.42
C SER A 265 -14.64 -7.07 18.10
N LEU A 266 -13.59 -7.57 17.44
CA LEU A 266 -12.69 -8.58 17.99
C LEU A 266 -11.92 -8.07 19.23
N GLY A 267 -11.48 -6.82 19.21
CA GLY A 267 -10.73 -6.21 20.32
C GLY A 267 -11.57 -5.93 21.57
N ARG A 268 -12.89 -5.80 21.41
CA ARG A 268 -13.85 -5.52 22.49
C ARG A 268 -14.59 -6.76 23.03
N ALA A 269 -14.40 -7.94 22.44
CA ALA A 269 -15.07 -9.14 22.87
C ALA A 269 -14.83 -9.37 24.39
N PRO A 270 -15.89 -9.45 25.23
CA PRO A 270 -15.75 -9.61 26.68
C PRO A 270 -15.11 -10.96 27.00
N ARG A 271 -14.10 -10.96 27.86
CA ARG A 271 -13.59 -12.19 28.44
C ARG A 271 -14.59 -12.70 29.48
N GLY A 272 -15.48 -13.59 29.07
CA GLY A 272 -16.30 -14.38 30.02
C GLY A 272 -17.66 -13.81 30.42
N SER A 273 -18.13 -12.65 29.91
CA SER A 273 -19.50 -12.17 30.16
C SER A 273 -20.29 -12.14 28.85
N ARG A 274 -21.42 -12.85 28.82
CA ARG A 274 -22.41 -12.71 27.73
C ARG A 274 -23.00 -11.29 27.76
N PRO A 275 -23.01 -10.53 26.66
CA PRO A 275 -23.69 -9.26 26.65
C PRO A 275 -25.19 -9.48 26.79
N SER A 276 -25.78 -9.02 27.86
CA SER A 276 -27.22 -8.93 27.96
C SER A 276 -27.70 -7.75 27.13
N GLY A 277 -28.31 -8.04 25.99
CA GLY A 277 -29.04 -7.08 25.15
C GLY A 277 -28.30 -6.62 23.91
N ARG A 278 -28.71 -7.13 22.74
CA ARG A 278 -28.25 -6.74 21.38
C ARG A 278 -28.33 -5.22 21.11
N PHE A 279 -29.16 -4.49 21.83
CA PHE A 279 -29.43 -3.06 21.61
C PHE A 279 -28.69 -2.11 22.57
N ALA A 280 -28.10 -2.59 23.66
CA ALA A 280 -27.42 -1.72 24.63
C ALA A 280 -26.18 -1.04 24.05
N ALA A 281 -25.44 -1.75 23.19
CA ALA A 281 -24.27 -1.20 22.50
C ALA A 281 -24.65 -0.14 21.46
N VAL A 282 -25.70 -0.38 20.67
CA VAL A 282 -26.19 0.55 19.65
C VAL A 282 -26.73 1.82 20.33
N ARG A 283 -27.51 1.71 21.41
CA ARG A 283 -28.07 2.85 22.13
C ARG A 283 -27.02 3.75 22.78
N ARG A 284 -25.89 3.19 23.21
CA ARG A 284 -24.78 3.94 23.79
C ARG A 284 -24.01 4.76 22.74
N TRP A 285 -23.97 4.31 21.50
CA TRP A 285 -23.24 4.95 20.42
C TRP A 285 -24.13 5.78 19.48
N ALA A 286 -25.46 5.58 19.54
CA ALA A 286 -26.41 6.22 18.65
C ALA A 286 -26.29 7.75 18.59
N PRO A 287 -26.20 8.51 19.73
CA PRO A 287 -26.11 9.97 19.66
C PRO A 287 -24.82 10.45 19.01
N ALA A 288 -23.72 9.75 19.21
CA ALA A 288 -22.45 10.09 18.58
C ALA A 288 -22.44 9.76 17.10
N LEU A 289 -22.91 8.59 16.71
CA LEU A 289 -23.08 8.22 15.32
C LEU A 289 -24.01 9.19 14.58
N LEU A 290 -25.08 9.66 15.24
CA LEU A 290 -25.98 10.68 14.70
C LEU A 290 -25.32 12.04 14.57
N ALA A 291 -24.62 12.53 15.60
CA ALA A 291 -23.93 13.82 15.55
C ALA A 291 -22.84 13.85 14.48
N VAL A 292 -22.13 12.77 14.34
CA VAL A 292 -21.05 12.66 13.38
C VAL A 292 -21.60 12.36 11.99
N GLY A 293 -22.66 11.58 11.87
CA GLY A 293 -23.42 11.42 10.62
C GLY A 293 -23.97 12.75 10.11
N ALA A 294 -24.52 13.58 11.02
CA ALA A 294 -25.00 14.92 10.70
C ALA A 294 -23.86 15.86 10.25
N LEU A 295 -22.71 15.83 10.94
CA LEU A 295 -21.54 16.61 10.55
C LEU A 295 -20.99 16.15 9.18
N THR A 296 -20.91 14.84 8.97
CA THR A 296 -20.50 14.27 7.69
C THR A 296 -21.47 14.66 6.57
N LEU A 297 -22.76 14.58 6.84
CA LEU A 297 -23.81 14.99 5.90
C LEU A 297 -23.70 16.49 5.57
N LEU A 298 -23.48 17.35 6.56
CA LEU A 298 -23.26 18.79 6.38
C LEU A 298 -22.02 19.08 5.54
N ILE A 299 -20.89 18.39 5.80
CA ILE A 299 -19.67 18.52 5.00
C ILE A 299 -19.93 18.03 3.58
N VAL A 300 -20.58 16.87 3.42
CA VAL A 300 -20.94 16.33 2.10
C VAL A 300 -21.86 17.28 1.35
N LEU A 301 -22.92 17.78 1.98
CA LEU A 301 -23.86 18.73 1.36
C LEU A 301 -23.17 20.06 1.00
N SER A 302 -22.27 20.55 1.85
CA SER A 302 -21.48 21.76 1.56
C SER A 302 -20.54 21.56 0.38
N VAL A 303 -19.87 20.41 0.31
CA VAL A 303 -18.98 20.06 -0.83
C VAL A 303 -19.79 19.78 -2.11
N VAL A 304 -20.95 19.13 -1.99
CA VAL A 304 -21.90 18.92 -3.11
C VAL A 304 -22.36 20.24 -3.68
N ALA A 305 -22.77 21.17 -2.81
CA ALA A 305 -23.20 22.50 -3.24
C ALA A 305 -22.09 23.31 -3.90
N ALA A 306 -20.84 23.18 -3.39
CA ALA A 306 -19.68 23.91 -3.91
C ALA A 306 -19.07 23.28 -5.18
N ARG A 307 -19.23 21.96 -5.40
CA ARG A 307 -18.54 21.18 -6.45
C ARG A 307 -19.43 20.16 -7.17
N ALA A 308 -20.64 20.57 -7.54
CA ALA A 308 -21.57 19.76 -8.34
C ALA A 308 -20.93 19.02 -9.55
N PRO A 309 -19.92 19.59 -10.29
CA PRO A 309 -19.26 18.88 -11.38
C PRO A 309 -18.46 17.64 -10.95
N SER A 310 -17.85 17.64 -9.75
CA SER A 310 -17.05 16.50 -9.27
C SER A 310 -17.95 15.31 -8.89
N ILE A 311 -19.16 15.58 -8.43
CA ILE A 311 -20.17 14.57 -8.10
C ILE A 311 -20.88 14.06 -9.33
N ALA A 312 -21.18 14.94 -10.28
CA ALA A 312 -21.70 14.52 -11.58
C ALA A 312 -20.78 13.50 -12.27
N ARG A 313 -19.47 13.59 -12.07
CA ARG A 313 -18.49 12.61 -12.58
C ARG A 313 -18.50 11.27 -11.83
N LEU A 314 -18.98 11.21 -10.57
CA LEU A 314 -19.17 9.93 -9.86
C LEU A 314 -20.31 9.10 -10.46
N PHE A 315 -21.32 9.78 -11.02
CA PHE A 315 -22.53 9.15 -11.57
C PHE A 315 -22.60 9.23 -13.11
N GLY A 316 -21.80 10.09 -13.74
CA GLY A 316 -21.74 10.23 -15.21
C GLY A 316 -20.76 9.22 -15.86
N ASP A 317 -20.95 8.96 -17.15
CA ASP A 317 -19.98 8.24 -17.98
C ASP A 317 -18.73 9.12 -18.20
N GLY A 318 -17.88 9.20 -17.19
CA GLY A 318 -16.64 9.97 -17.28
C GLY A 318 -15.77 9.43 -18.43
N MET A 319 -15.24 10.30 -19.27
CA MET A 319 -14.34 9.97 -20.39
C MET A 319 -13.20 9.00 -20.02
N GLU A 320 -12.74 9.01 -18.76
CA GLU A 320 -11.72 8.08 -18.27
C GLU A 320 -12.21 6.61 -18.18
N GLY A 321 -13.45 6.36 -17.80
CA GLY A 321 -14.02 5.01 -17.71
C GLY A 321 -14.26 4.41 -19.09
N GLY A 322 -14.81 5.19 -20.01
CA GLY A 322 -15.03 4.77 -21.40
C GLY A 322 -13.71 4.49 -22.13
N ARG A 323 -12.73 5.36 -21.94
CA ARG A 323 -11.38 5.18 -22.52
C ARG A 323 -10.68 3.90 -22.06
N ARG A 324 -10.80 3.54 -20.78
CA ARG A 324 -10.23 2.29 -20.26
C ARG A 324 -10.81 1.05 -20.92
N LEU A 325 -12.12 1.01 -21.14
CA LEU A 325 -12.79 -0.10 -21.80
C LEU A 325 -12.34 -0.28 -23.26
N VAL A 326 -12.11 0.83 -23.98
CA VAL A 326 -11.62 0.79 -25.37
C VAL A 326 -10.14 0.37 -25.44
N VAL A 327 -9.33 0.71 -24.46
CA VAL A 327 -7.89 0.39 -24.39
C VAL A 327 -7.64 -1.04 -23.94
N TYR A 328 -8.52 -1.61 -23.11
CA TYR A 328 -8.31 -2.91 -22.46
C TYR A 328 -8.04 -4.09 -23.41
N PRO A 329 -8.74 -4.21 -24.58
CA PRO A 329 -8.41 -5.25 -25.58
C PRO A 329 -6.96 -5.17 -26.07
N THR A 330 -6.43 -3.95 -26.29
CA THR A 330 -5.03 -3.74 -26.69
C THR A 330 -4.08 -4.20 -25.59
N VAL A 331 -4.35 -3.84 -24.32
CA VAL A 331 -3.54 -4.29 -23.17
C VAL A 331 -3.53 -5.82 -23.06
N LEU A 332 -4.68 -6.49 -23.26
CA LEU A 332 -4.74 -7.96 -23.27
C LEU A 332 -3.93 -8.56 -24.42
N ARG A 333 -4.02 -7.98 -25.62
CA ARG A 333 -3.22 -8.41 -26.78
C ARG A 333 -1.73 -8.25 -26.51
N MET A 334 -1.29 -7.20 -25.82
CA MET A 334 0.11 -7.00 -25.45
C MET A 334 0.65 -8.12 -24.55
N VAL A 335 -0.18 -8.72 -23.70
CA VAL A 335 0.23 -9.90 -22.93
C VAL A 335 0.70 -11.00 -23.88
N SER A 336 -0.07 -11.34 -24.92
CA SER A 336 0.32 -12.39 -25.89
C SER A 336 1.51 -12.03 -26.75
N ILE A 337 1.67 -10.73 -27.09
CA ILE A 337 2.80 -10.25 -27.91
C ILE A 337 4.13 -10.40 -27.18
N TYR A 338 4.19 -10.09 -25.88
CA TYR A 338 5.46 -10.04 -25.12
C TYR A 338 5.72 -11.29 -24.28
N PHE A 339 4.75 -12.20 -24.14
CA PHE A 339 4.93 -13.46 -23.41
C PHE A 339 5.83 -14.43 -24.21
N PRO A 340 6.72 -15.23 -23.56
CA PRO A 340 6.92 -15.38 -22.12
C PRO A 340 8.00 -14.48 -21.49
N PHE A 341 8.72 -13.68 -22.25
CA PHE A 341 9.89 -12.96 -21.77
C PHE A 341 9.60 -11.58 -21.18
N GLY A 342 8.50 -10.96 -21.61
CA GLY A 342 8.13 -9.60 -21.25
C GLY A 342 8.83 -8.55 -22.09
N SER A 343 8.38 -7.29 -21.96
CA SER A 343 8.95 -6.14 -22.68
C SER A 343 10.08 -5.44 -21.89
N GLY A 344 10.21 -5.73 -20.61
CA GLY A 344 11.05 -5.02 -19.64
C GLY A 344 10.26 -4.18 -18.66
N PHE A 345 10.62 -4.23 -17.36
CA PHE A 345 9.91 -3.43 -16.35
C PHE A 345 10.02 -1.93 -16.63
N GLY A 346 8.90 -1.22 -16.48
CA GLY A 346 8.80 0.23 -16.72
C GLY A 346 8.59 0.64 -18.18
N THR A 347 8.53 -0.32 -19.13
CA THR A 347 8.44 -0.03 -20.58
C THR A 347 7.00 0.10 -21.09
N PHE A 348 6.00 -0.04 -20.22
CA PHE A 348 4.59 -0.11 -20.65
C PHE A 348 4.18 1.05 -21.56
N ALA A 349 4.54 2.28 -21.24
CA ALA A 349 4.12 3.45 -22.01
C ALA A 349 4.65 3.40 -23.45
N GLU A 350 5.91 3.04 -23.63
CA GLU A 350 6.57 2.96 -24.94
C GLU A 350 6.03 1.79 -25.77
N VAL A 351 5.88 0.61 -25.15
CA VAL A 351 5.34 -0.55 -25.87
C VAL A 351 3.84 -0.43 -26.14
N PHE A 352 3.09 0.33 -25.32
CA PHE A 352 1.69 0.66 -25.60
C PHE A 352 1.59 1.55 -26.84
N GLN A 353 2.42 2.59 -26.97
CA GLN A 353 2.45 3.48 -28.13
C GLN A 353 2.74 2.72 -29.44
N ILE A 354 3.57 1.68 -29.41
CA ILE A 354 3.82 0.80 -30.57
C ILE A 354 2.56 0.01 -30.97
N ASN A 355 1.72 -0.35 -30.01
CA ASN A 355 0.56 -1.22 -30.18
C ASN A 355 -0.79 -0.46 -30.15
N GLU A 356 -0.77 0.85 -29.94
CA GLU A 356 -1.96 1.68 -29.83
C GLU A 356 -2.69 1.75 -31.17
N PRO A 357 -4.00 1.40 -31.23
CA PRO A 357 -4.77 1.52 -32.45
C PRO A 357 -4.97 2.99 -32.88
N ASP A 358 -4.92 3.26 -34.18
CA ASP A 358 -5.11 4.62 -34.73
C ASP A 358 -6.43 5.26 -34.28
N ALA A 359 -7.47 4.46 -34.10
CA ALA A 359 -8.80 4.93 -33.66
C ALA A 359 -8.83 5.57 -32.26
N ILE A 360 -7.79 5.34 -31.43
CA ILE A 360 -7.72 5.89 -30.06
C ILE A 360 -6.55 6.87 -29.89
N LEU A 361 -5.79 7.15 -30.95
CA LEU A 361 -4.73 8.14 -30.92
C LEU A 361 -5.25 9.50 -30.48
N GLY A 362 -4.52 10.15 -29.60
CA GLY A 362 -4.89 11.47 -29.06
C GLY A 362 -3.69 12.21 -28.49
N PRO A 363 -3.90 13.45 -28.02
CA PRO A 363 -2.81 14.27 -27.47
C PRO A 363 -2.24 13.75 -26.14
N THR A 364 -2.89 12.75 -25.54
CA THR A 364 -2.46 12.11 -24.29
C THR A 364 -2.26 10.61 -24.50
N TYR A 365 -1.16 10.09 -24.01
CA TYR A 365 -0.86 8.67 -24.06
C TYR A 365 -1.14 7.95 -22.73
N LEU A 366 -1.33 6.64 -22.80
CA LEU A 366 -1.51 5.80 -21.61
C LEU A 366 -0.15 5.48 -20.99
N ASN A 367 0.09 6.01 -19.80
CA ASN A 367 1.39 5.83 -19.11
C ASN A 367 1.51 4.52 -18.33
N GLN A 368 0.39 3.87 -17.99
CA GLN A 368 0.31 2.60 -17.24
C GLN A 368 -0.95 1.82 -17.68
N ALA A 369 -0.94 0.51 -17.52
CA ALA A 369 -2.06 -0.36 -17.88
C ALA A 369 -3.33 -0.13 -17.01
N HIS A 370 -3.25 0.64 -15.93
CA HIS A 370 -4.27 0.75 -14.89
C HIS A 370 -4.73 -0.61 -14.33
N ASN A 371 -3.83 -1.58 -14.37
CA ASN A 371 -3.97 -2.90 -13.78
C ASN A 371 -2.55 -3.44 -13.56
N ASP A 372 -2.05 -3.38 -12.33
CA ASP A 372 -0.69 -3.82 -11.99
C ASP A 372 -0.47 -5.30 -12.30
N TRP A 373 -1.51 -6.14 -12.13
CA TRP A 373 -1.39 -7.58 -12.35
C TRP A 373 -1.12 -7.92 -13.82
N LEU A 374 -1.83 -7.27 -14.76
CA LEU A 374 -1.58 -7.44 -16.19
C LEU A 374 -0.24 -6.82 -16.60
N GLN A 375 0.08 -5.65 -16.04
CA GLN A 375 1.30 -4.95 -16.40
C GLN A 375 2.56 -5.69 -15.94
N ILE A 376 2.53 -6.37 -14.77
CA ILE A 376 3.62 -7.24 -14.33
C ILE A 376 3.88 -8.36 -15.36
N VAL A 377 2.82 -8.92 -15.96
CA VAL A 377 2.96 -9.98 -16.97
C VAL A 377 3.49 -9.41 -18.30
N ILE A 378 2.99 -8.26 -18.75
CA ILE A 378 3.47 -7.60 -19.99
C ILE A 378 4.95 -7.23 -19.88
N GLU A 379 5.35 -6.64 -18.76
CA GLU A 379 6.70 -6.12 -18.55
C GLU A 379 7.69 -7.22 -18.13
N GLY A 380 7.27 -8.12 -17.25
CA GLY A 380 8.15 -9.10 -16.61
C GLY A 380 8.01 -10.54 -17.10
N GLY A 381 7.02 -10.80 -17.95
CA GLY A 381 6.76 -12.11 -18.54
C GLY A 381 6.49 -13.21 -17.51
N LEU A 382 6.85 -14.44 -17.89
CA LEU A 382 6.65 -15.65 -17.06
C LEU A 382 7.42 -15.57 -15.74
N ALA A 383 8.65 -15.06 -15.75
CA ALA A 383 9.46 -14.97 -14.53
C ALA A 383 8.79 -14.12 -13.45
N ALA A 384 8.26 -12.95 -13.86
CA ALA A 384 7.55 -12.07 -12.93
C ALA A 384 6.17 -12.64 -12.53
N ALA A 385 5.45 -13.29 -13.45
CA ALA A 385 4.19 -13.95 -13.14
C ALA A 385 4.38 -15.06 -12.09
N VAL A 386 5.40 -15.91 -12.23
CA VAL A 386 5.73 -16.96 -11.26
C VAL A 386 6.13 -16.35 -9.91
N ALA A 387 6.97 -15.30 -9.90
CA ALA A 387 7.35 -14.62 -8.66
C ALA A 387 6.13 -14.00 -7.95
N ALA A 388 5.22 -13.36 -8.70
CA ALA A 388 3.99 -12.77 -8.16
C ALA A 388 3.04 -13.85 -7.61
N LEU A 389 2.86 -14.97 -8.31
CA LEU A 389 2.04 -16.11 -7.84
C LEU A 389 2.64 -16.74 -6.59
N ALA A 390 3.97 -16.91 -6.54
CA ALA A 390 4.67 -17.43 -5.35
C ALA A 390 4.50 -16.48 -4.15
N ALA A 391 4.61 -15.16 -4.37
CA ALA A 391 4.38 -14.16 -3.33
C ALA A 391 2.93 -14.18 -2.84
N LEU A 392 1.95 -14.29 -3.76
CA LEU A 392 0.53 -14.40 -3.41
C LEU A 392 0.26 -15.69 -2.62
N ALA A 393 0.79 -16.83 -3.04
CA ALA A 393 0.65 -18.10 -2.32
C ALA A 393 1.25 -18.03 -0.91
N ALA A 394 2.44 -17.39 -0.77
CA ALA A 394 3.06 -17.15 0.53
C ALA A 394 2.20 -16.23 1.42
N LEU A 395 1.62 -15.17 0.85
CA LEU A 395 0.71 -14.26 1.55
C LEU A 395 -0.57 -14.99 2.00
N VAL A 396 -1.19 -15.79 1.12
CA VAL A 396 -2.36 -16.62 1.47
C VAL A 396 -2.01 -17.57 2.61
N ARG A 397 -0.90 -18.30 2.53
CA ARG A 397 -0.44 -19.19 3.60
C ARG A 397 -0.22 -18.46 4.93
N LEU A 398 0.39 -17.28 4.90
CA LEU A 398 0.60 -16.43 6.08
C LEU A 398 -0.74 -15.98 6.67
N SER A 399 -1.69 -15.56 5.80
CA SER A 399 -3.03 -15.14 6.19
C SER A 399 -3.81 -16.27 6.85
N MET A 400 -3.78 -17.48 6.28
CA MET A 400 -4.42 -18.66 6.84
C MET A 400 -3.85 -18.99 8.24
N ARG A 401 -2.52 -19.01 8.38
CA ARG A 401 -1.87 -19.21 9.69
C ARG A 401 -2.32 -18.19 10.73
N MET A 402 -2.53 -16.93 10.30
CA MET A 402 -2.94 -15.86 11.20
C MET A 402 -4.44 -15.92 11.55
N LEU A 403 -5.32 -16.18 10.56
CA LEU A 403 -6.78 -16.13 10.74
C LEU A 403 -7.33 -17.33 11.54
N PHE A 404 -6.82 -18.54 11.30
CA PHE A 404 -7.28 -19.73 11.99
C PHE A 404 -6.74 -19.90 13.41
N ARG A 405 -5.86 -19.02 13.86
CA ARG A 405 -5.38 -19.03 15.23
C ARG A 405 -6.25 -18.13 16.13
N PRO A 406 -6.61 -18.58 17.37
CA PRO A 406 -7.47 -17.81 18.26
C PRO A 406 -6.85 -16.46 18.64
N VAL A 407 -7.70 -15.44 18.79
CA VAL A 407 -7.29 -14.11 19.26
C VAL A 407 -7.13 -14.15 20.76
N THR A 408 -5.91 -14.13 21.26
CA THR A 408 -5.60 -14.17 22.71
C THR A 408 -5.67 -12.78 23.38
N GLY A 409 -6.43 -11.83 22.85
CA GLY A 409 -6.65 -10.51 23.45
C GLY A 409 -5.42 -9.59 23.52
N ARG A 410 -4.33 -9.94 22.82
CA ARG A 410 -3.10 -9.13 22.68
C ARG A 410 -3.17 -8.28 21.43
N ALA A 411 -2.44 -7.15 21.42
CA ALA A 411 -2.49 -6.19 20.32
C ALA A 411 -1.81 -6.69 19.03
N ALA A 412 -0.73 -7.48 19.13
CA ALA A 412 0.01 -7.96 17.97
C ALA A 412 -0.82 -8.78 16.96
N PRO A 413 -1.68 -9.74 17.38
CA PRO A 413 -2.54 -10.46 16.45
C PRO A 413 -3.56 -9.58 15.71
N LEU A 414 -4.04 -8.52 16.35
CA LEU A 414 -4.97 -7.58 15.73
C LEU A 414 -4.26 -6.69 14.72
N LEU A 415 -3.04 -6.24 15.03
CA LEU A 415 -2.23 -5.45 14.09
C LEU A 415 -1.85 -6.27 12.84
N GLY A 416 -1.51 -7.56 13.00
CA GLY A 416 -1.30 -8.45 11.86
C GLY A 416 -2.53 -8.56 10.95
N ARG A 417 -3.74 -8.65 11.54
CA ARG A 417 -5.00 -8.63 10.77
C ARG A 417 -5.27 -7.28 10.10
N ALA A 418 -4.89 -6.16 10.75
CA ALA A 418 -4.91 -4.86 10.10
C ALA A 418 -3.99 -4.82 8.89
N GLY A 419 -2.77 -5.38 9.01
CA GLY A 419 -1.84 -5.55 7.90
C GLY A 419 -2.45 -6.34 6.74
N LEU A 420 -3.16 -7.43 7.02
CA LEU A 420 -3.86 -8.21 5.99
C LEU A 420 -4.91 -7.36 5.27
N ILE A 421 -5.74 -6.60 6.00
CA ILE A 421 -6.76 -5.74 5.39
C ILE A 421 -6.10 -4.70 4.49
N VAL A 422 -5.01 -4.06 4.94
CA VAL A 422 -4.22 -3.11 4.14
C VAL A 422 -3.73 -3.76 2.84
N LEU A 423 -3.15 -4.96 2.91
CA LEU A 423 -2.67 -5.68 1.73
C LEU A 423 -3.80 -6.07 0.77
N VAL A 424 -4.96 -6.49 1.30
CA VAL A 424 -6.15 -6.78 0.48
C VAL A 424 -6.66 -5.51 -0.21
N VAL A 425 -6.74 -4.38 0.48
CA VAL A 425 -7.15 -3.09 -0.10
C VAL A 425 -6.21 -2.69 -1.26
N ILE A 426 -4.90 -2.79 -1.07
CA ILE A 426 -3.93 -2.42 -2.12
C ILE A 426 -3.96 -3.43 -3.27
N ALA A 427 -4.08 -4.74 -3.00
CA ALA A 427 -4.19 -5.76 -4.04
C ALA A 427 -5.44 -5.58 -4.91
N LEU A 428 -6.58 -5.21 -4.33
CA LEU A 428 -7.80 -4.88 -5.05
C LEU A 428 -7.68 -3.56 -5.81
N ALA A 429 -7.04 -2.54 -5.22
CA ALA A 429 -6.74 -1.30 -5.92
C ALA A 429 -5.87 -1.53 -7.17
N SER A 430 -4.93 -2.46 -7.09
CA SER A 430 -4.03 -2.86 -8.20
C SER A 430 -4.75 -3.59 -9.35
N VAL A 431 -6.01 -4.00 -9.19
CA VAL A 431 -6.84 -4.55 -10.29
C VAL A 431 -7.34 -3.43 -11.22
N VAL A 432 -7.56 -2.23 -10.67
CA VAL A 432 -8.20 -1.12 -11.42
C VAL A 432 -7.30 0.12 -11.54
N ASP A 433 -6.11 0.09 -10.90
CA ASP A 433 -5.10 1.14 -10.95
C ASP A 433 -3.70 0.54 -10.65
N TYR A 434 -2.70 1.37 -10.31
CA TYR A 434 -1.31 0.98 -10.05
C TYR A 434 -0.74 1.62 -8.75
N PRO A 435 -1.44 1.50 -7.61
CA PRO A 435 -1.05 2.22 -6.40
C PRO A 435 0.31 1.78 -5.83
N ALA A 436 0.66 0.50 -5.99
CA ALA A 436 1.91 -0.05 -5.47
C ALA A 436 3.18 0.51 -6.16
N ARG A 437 3.03 1.19 -7.30
CA ARG A 437 4.12 1.90 -7.98
C ARG A 437 4.48 3.25 -7.33
N ALA A 438 3.61 3.80 -6.49
CA ALA A 438 3.96 4.96 -5.67
C ALA A 438 4.83 4.53 -4.48
N PRO A 439 6.03 5.11 -4.29
CA PRO A 439 6.95 4.73 -3.22
C PRO A 439 6.32 4.72 -1.82
N SER A 440 5.42 5.68 -1.54
CA SER A 440 4.71 5.75 -0.26
C SER A 440 3.81 4.55 -0.01
N ILE A 441 3.11 4.06 -1.04
CA ILE A 441 2.25 2.88 -0.92
C ILE A 441 3.11 1.61 -0.90
N ALA A 442 4.21 1.55 -1.67
CA ALA A 442 5.14 0.43 -1.59
C ALA A 442 5.72 0.26 -0.18
N ALA A 443 6.08 1.37 0.49
CA ALA A 443 6.52 1.35 1.89
C ALA A 443 5.40 0.86 2.83
N LEU A 444 4.16 1.33 2.65
CA LEU A 444 2.99 0.87 3.42
C LEU A 444 2.77 -0.65 3.27
N VAL A 445 2.89 -1.18 2.05
CA VAL A 445 2.78 -2.63 1.77
C VAL A 445 3.83 -3.42 2.56
N VAL A 446 5.07 -2.95 2.58
CA VAL A 446 6.15 -3.60 3.36
C VAL A 446 5.84 -3.55 4.86
N VAL A 447 5.45 -2.39 5.39
CA VAL A 447 5.10 -2.26 6.83
C VAL A 447 3.92 -3.18 7.19
N ALA A 448 2.89 -3.25 6.35
CA ALA A 448 1.73 -4.12 6.56
C ALA A 448 2.11 -5.60 6.56
N LEU A 449 2.99 -6.03 5.64
CA LEU A 449 3.55 -7.38 5.62
C LEU A 449 4.34 -7.68 6.90
N MET A 450 5.14 -6.72 7.38
CA MET A 450 5.91 -6.89 8.62
C MET A 450 4.99 -7.05 9.84
N TRP A 451 3.86 -6.34 9.93
CA TRP A 451 2.88 -6.56 10.99
C TRP A 451 2.33 -7.99 11.00
N MET A 452 2.10 -8.57 9.80
CA MET A 452 1.64 -9.97 9.69
C MET A 452 2.73 -10.95 10.14
N LEU A 453 3.97 -10.76 9.71
CA LEU A 453 5.10 -11.61 10.07
C LEU A 453 5.40 -11.55 11.58
N ASP A 454 5.43 -10.35 12.15
CA ASP A 454 5.65 -10.13 13.57
C ASP A 454 4.55 -10.81 14.42
N ALA A 455 3.28 -10.71 13.98
CA ALA A 455 2.15 -11.35 14.66
C ALA A 455 2.23 -12.87 14.67
N VAL A 456 2.78 -13.50 13.64
CA VAL A 456 3.00 -14.96 13.59
C VAL A 456 4.22 -15.35 14.40
N GLY A 457 5.34 -14.62 14.29
CA GLY A 457 6.60 -14.91 14.97
C GLY A 457 6.53 -14.75 16.50
N GLU A 458 5.80 -13.75 17.03
CA GLU A 458 5.59 -13.61 18.46
C GLU A 458 4.87 -14.83 19.07
N ARG A 459 3.91 -15.39 18.34
CA ARG A 459 3.12 -16.55 18.78
C ARG A 459 3.91 -17.86 18.77
N GLU A 460 4.81 -18.04 17.80
CA GLU A 460 5.66 -19.22 17.74
C GLU A 460 6.62 -19.24 18.93
N ARG A 461 7.15 -18.09 19.34
CA ARG A 461 8.00 -17.95 20.53
C ARG A 461 7.23 -18.22 21.84
N GLU A 462 5.98 -17.79 21.94
CA GLU A 462 5.13 -18.03 23.13
C GLU A 462 4.70 -19.49 23.24
N GLY A 463 4.34 -20.16 22.13
CA GLY A 463 4.02 -21.59 22.10
C GLY A 463 5.21 -22.41 22.58
N TRP A 464 6.42 -22.12 22.10
CA TRP A 464 7.63 -22.79 22.54
C TRP A 464 7.91 -22.59 24.04
N GLN A 465 7.69 -21.37 24.58
CA GLN A 465 7.88 -21.10 26.02
C GLN A 465 6.87 -21.82 26.90
N SER A 466 5.62 -22.02 26.44
CA SER A 466 4.60 -22.77 27.18
C SER A 466 4.89 -24.28 27.17
N ASP A 467 5.48 -24.80 26.10
CA ASP A 467 5.85 -26.20 25.96
C ASP A 467 7.12 -26.54 26.79
N VAL A 468 8.07 -25.59 26.87
CA VAL A 468 9.31 -25.78 27.66
C VAL A 468 9.10 -25.49 29.15
N ASN A 469 8.17 -24.59 29.51
CA ASN A 469 7.79 -24.28 30.89
C ASN A 469 6.26 -24.38 31.07
N PRO A 470 5.69 -25.61 31.18
CA PRO A 470 4.27 -25.74 31.42
C PRO A 470 3.90 -25.08 32.76
N PRO A 471 2.73 -24.43 32.88
CA PRO A 471 2.31 -23.83 34.13
C PRO A 471 2.28 -24.94 35.21
N ARG A 472 3.02 -24.72 36.32
CA ARG A 472 3.01 -25.64 37.47
C ARG A 472 1.55 -25.92 37.85
N SER A 473 1.11 -27.16 37.73
CA SER A 473 -0.18 -27.61 38.21
C SER A 473 -0.30 -27.16 39.66
N ARG A 474 -1.35 -26.41 39.98
CA ARG A 474 -1.68 -26.15 41.38
C ARG A 474 -1.81 -27.50 42.07
N GLN A 475 -0.86 -27.83 42.90
CA GLN A 475 -1.01 -28.94 43.82
C GLN A 475 -2.28 -28.68 44.64
N PRO A 476 -3.21 -29.63 44.77
CA PRO A 476 -4.33 -29.49 45.72
C PRO A 476 -3.72 -29.33 47.12
N VAL A 477 -4.05 -28.21 47.76
CA VAL A 477 -3.79 -28.06 49.20
C VAL A 477 -4.68 -29.04 49.89
N LEU A 478 -4.10 -30.17 50.29
CA LEU A 478 -4.73 -31.09 51.24
C LEU A 478 -4.70 -30.38 52.60
N GLY A 479 -5.87 -29.90 53.03
CA GLY A 479 -6.17 -29.43 54.35
C GLY A 479 -7.20 -30.35 55.00
#